data_dbb2f5b1df23772a455c623bc317da2a
#
_entry.id   dbb2f5b1df23772a455c623bc317da2a
#
_cell.length_a   1.000
_cell.length_b   1.000
_cell.length_c   1.000
_cell.angle_alpha   90.00
_cell.angle_beta   90.00
_cell.angle_gamma   90.00
#
_symmetry.space_group_name_H-M   'P 1'
#
loop_
_entity.id
_entity.type
_entity.pdbx_description
1 polymer ?
#
loop_
_entity_poly.entity_id
_entity_poly.type
_entity_poly.pdbx_seq_one_letter_code
_entity_poly.pdbx_strand_id
1 'polypeptide(L)'
;IMVATNMQLSDALGAAPQLQGTLVMSNLDLDTLTKTFSFGKMQGRIDMVLENMLLSNWKPVSFDGRVMSSEGKYPRKISQQAVQNISSLGGAGAAAAIQRSFLRIFETFGYRKIGLTCKLRNTVCEMGGVADTAQGYVIVQGGGIPSITVMGYNRQVGWEELVGRIKAATQSNVGPVVK
;
A
#
# COMPACT_ATOMS: atom_id res chain seq x y z
N ILE A 1 -6.09 -9.44 -13.72
CA ILE A 1 -6.44 -10.85 -13.50
C ILE A 1 -6.41 -11.09 -12.00
N MET A 2 -7.38 -11.85 -11.50
CA MET A 2 -7.46 -12.28 -10.10
C MET A 2 -7.52 -13.79 -10.06
N VAL A 3 -6.68 -14.42 -9.25
CA VAL A 3 -6.63 -15.88 -9.07
C VAL A 3 -6.58 -16.18 -7.58
N ALA A 4 -7.46 -17.06 -7.14
CA ALA A 4 -7.44 -17.59 -5.78
C ALA A 4 -7.11 -19.08 -5.84
N THR A 5 -6.13 -19.53 -5.07
CA THR A 5 -5.67 -20.92 -5.05
C THR A 5 -5.60 -21.45 -3.62
N ASN A 6 -5.67 -22.77 -3.50
CA ASN A 6 -5.58 -23.46 -2.22
C ASN A 6 -6.58 -22.93 -1.16
N MET A 7 -7.76 -22.50 -1.63
CA MET A 7 -8.80 -21.96 -0.75
C MET A 7 -9.43 -23.09 0.04
N GLN A 8 -9.39 -22.99 1.35
CA GLN A 8 -9.99 -23.95 2.27
C GLN A 8 -10.82 -23.19 3.31
N LEU A 9 -12.10 -23.51 3.36
CA LEU A 9 -13.02 -22.99 4.36
C LEU A 9 -13.32 -24.13 5.36
N SER A 10 -13.03 -23.88 6.62
CA SER A 10 -13.33 -24.80 7.73
C SER A 10 -14.24 -24.14 8.75
N ASP A 11 -15.01 -24.94 9.46
CA ASP A 11 -16.01 -24.51 10.46
C ASP A 11 -16.98 -23.43 9.90
N ALA A 12 -17.42 -23.62 8.65
CA ALA A 12 -18.20 -22.61 7.90
C ALA A 12 -19.50 -22.19 8.60
N LEU A 13 -20.13 -23.11 9.35
CA LEU A 13 -21.37 -22.88 10.10
C LEU A 13 -21.14 -22.84 11.62
N GLY A 14 -19.90 -22.93 12.07
CA GLY A 14 -19.52 -22.90 13.47
C GLY A 14 -19.34 -21.49 14.03
N ALA A 15 -18.90 -21.44 15.27
CA ALA A 15 -18.71 -20.19 16.00
C ALA A 15 -17.48 -19.38 15.51
N ALA A 16 -16.53 -20.02 14.82
CA ALA A 16 -15.30 -19.41 14.36
C ALA A 16 -14.89 -19.88 12.95
N PRO A 17 -15.60 -19.50 11.89
CA PRO A 17 -15.23 -19.86 10.52
C PRO A 17 -13.81 -19.43 10.19
N GLN A 18 -13.06 -20.36 9.57
CA GLN A 18 -11.68 -20.10 9.14
C GLN A 18 -11.55 -20.22 7.63
N LEU A 19 -10.91 -19.27 7.00
CA LEU A 19 -10.58 -19.29 5.59
C LEU A 19 -9.07 -19.21 5.42
N GLN A 20 -8.51 -20.19 4.72
CA GLN A 20 -7.10 -20.23 4.33
C GLN A 20 -6.97 -20.17 2.83
N GLY A 21 -5.84 -19.66 2.33
CA GLY A 21 -5.56 -19.69 0.90
C GLY A 21 -4.52 -18.69 0.46
N THR A 22 -4.37 -18.61 -0.85
CA THR A 22 -3.51 -17.66 -1.56
C THR A 22 -4.35 -16.86 -2.54
N LEU A 23 -4.18 -15.55 -2.55
CA LEU A 23 -4.82 -14.64 -3.48
C LEU A 23 -3.75 -13.90 -4.28
N VAL A 24 -3.89 -13.96 -5.61
CA VAL A 24 -3.01 -13.23 -6.54
C VAL A 24 -3.88 -12.32 -7.39
N MET A 25 -3.55 -11.06 -7.43
CA MET A 25 -4.14 -10.08 -8.34
C MET A 25 -3.03 -9.45 -9.16
N SER A 26 -3.15 -9.54 -10.49
CA SER A 26 -2.11 -9.06 -11.40
C SER A 26 -2.63 -7.93 -12.27
N ASN A 27 -1.72 -7.01 -12.56
CA ASN A 27 -1.92 -5.95 -13.54
C ASN A 27 -3.09 -5.01 -13.17
N LEU A 28 -3.23 -4.70 -11.89
CA LEU A 28 -4.24 -3.76 -11.38
C LEU A 28 -3.86 -2.33 -11.79
N ASP A 29 -4.82 -1.61 -12.33
CA ASP A 29 -4.63 -0.22 -12.76
C ASP A 29 -4.69 0.72 -11.55
N LEU A 30 -3.58 1.43 -11.28
CA LEU A 30 -3.47 2.35 -10.15
C LEU A 30 -4.34 3.59 -10.30
N ASP A 31 -4.57 4.08 -11.53
CA ASP A 31 -5.42 5.26 -11.73
C ASP A 31 -6.86 4.96 -11.34
N THR A 32 -7.36 3.79 -11.72
CA THR A 32 -8.69 3.32 -11.32
C THR A 32 -8.79 3.12 -9.81
N LEU A 33 -7.82 2.43 -9.21
CA LEU A 33 -7.83 2.16 -7.77
C LEU A 33 -7.77 3.46 -6.96
N THR A 34 -6.84 4.34 -7.28
CA THR A 34 -6.65 5.57 -6.49
C THR A 34 -7.77 6.58 -6.65
N LYS A 35 -8.47 6.58 -7.80
CA LYS A 35 -9.70 7.35 -7.98
C LYS A 35 -10.85 6.81 -7.12
N THR A 36 -11.03 5.49 -7.13
CA THR A 36 -12.11 4.84 -6.35
C THR A 36 -11.97 5.12 -4.86
N PHE A 37 -10.75 5.13 -4.36
CA PHE A 37 -10.47 5.31 -2.93
C PHE A 37 -10.00 6.72 -2.56
N SER A 38 -10.06 7.68 -3.48
CA SER A 38 -9.66 9.09 -3.24
C SER A 38 -8.23 9.24 -2.65
N PHE A 39 -7.34 8.31 -2.98
CA PHE A 39 -6.00 8.24 -2.41
C PHE A 39 -5.02 9.28 -2.98
N GLY A 40 -5.43 10.01 -4.01
CA GLY A 40 -4.58 10.87 -4.82
C GLY A 40 -4.17 10.18 -6.12
N LYS A 41 -4.02 10.94 -7.20
CA LYS A 41 -3.82 10.40 -8.54
C LYS A 41 -2.49 9.66 -8.66
N MET A 42 -2.55 8.41 -9.09
CA MET A 42 -1.40 7.59 -9.43
C MET A 42 -1.60 6.93 -10.78
N GLN A 43 -0.55 6.90 -11.59
CA GLN A 43 -0.52 6.18 -12.86
C GLN A 43 0.48 5.05 -12.76
N GLY A 44 0.09 3.87 -13.20
CA GLY A 44 0.91 2.68 -13.16
C GLY A 44 0.07 1.42 -13.00
N ARG A 45 0.75 0.31 -12.84
CA ARG A 45 0.13 -0.99 -12.61
C ARG A 45 0.83 -1.71 -11.48
N ILE A 46 0.08 -2.48 -10.71
CA ILE A 46 0.59 -3.23 -9.58
C ILE A 46 0.08 -4.67 -9.61
N ASP A 47 0.88 -5.53 -9.05
CA ASP A 47 0.54 -6.90 -8.70
C ASP A 47 0.40 -7.00 -7.19
N MET A 48 -0.61 -7.72 -6.71
CA MET A 48 -0.80 -8.02 -5.30
C MET A 48 -0.82 -9.51 -5.08
N VAL A 49 -0.10 -9.96 -4.07
CA VAL A 49 -0.05 -11.36 -3.64
C VAL A 49 -0.28 -11.43 -2.14
N LEU A 50 -1.21 -12.27 -1.72
CA LEU A 50 -1.44 -12.65 -0.32
C LEU A 50 -1.24 -14.15 -0.21
N GLU A 51 -0.10 -14.57 0.35
CA GLU A 51 0.23 -15.97 0.60
C GLU A 51 0.01 -16.32 2.07
N ASN A 52 -0.18 -17.60 2.35
CA ASN A 52 -0.36 -18.11 3.72
C ASN A 52 -1.46 -17.38 4.50
N MET A 53 -2.49 -16.95 3.77
CA MET A 53 -3.60 -16.20 4.36
C MET A 53 -4.41 -17.10 5.28
N LEU A 54 -4.60 -16.65 6.51
CA LEU A 54 -5.52 -17.22 7.47
C LEU A 54 -6.45 -16.11 7.99
N LEU A 55 -7.74 -16.27 7.75
CA LEU A 55 -8.77 -15.48 8.39
C LEU A 55 -9.46 -16.33 9.45
N SER A 56 -9.80 -15.75 10.58
CA SER A 56 -10.67 -16.33 11.61
C SER A 56 -11.75 -15.33 11.94
N ASN A 57 -13.01 -15.77 11.95
CA ASN A 57 -14.15 -14.85 12.05
C ASN A 57 -14.07 -13.68 11.07
N TRP A 58 -13.60 -13.95 9.84
CA TRP A 58 -13.42 -12.96 8.77
C TRP A 58 -12.40 -11.85 9.09
N LYS A 59 -11.61 -12.01 10.15
CA LYS A 59 -10.51 -11.13 10.51
C LYS A 59 -9.18 -11.77 10.13
N PRO A 60 -8.22 -11.03 9.58
CA PRO A 60 -6.92 -11.57 9.26
C PRO A 60 -6.15 -11.91 10.54
N VAL A 61 -5.65 -13.14 10.59
CA VAL A 61 -4.80 -13.66 11.66
C VAL A 61 -3.35 -13.68 11.22
N SER A 62 -3.11 -14.15 10.00
CA SER A 62 -1.78 -14.17 9.39
C SER A 62 -1.88 -14.09 7.88
N PHE A 63 -0.87 -13.50 7.26
CA PHE A 63 -0.60 -13.56 5.82
C PHE A 63 0.80 -13.05 5.51
N ASP A 64 1.29 -13.37 4.33
CA ASP A 64 2.45 -12.76 3.71
C ASP A 64 1.96 -11.95 2.50
N GLY A 65 1.85 -10.64 2.69
CA GLY A 65 1.29 -9.72 1.72
C GLY A 65 2.38 -8.95 0.97
N ARG A 66 2.21 -8.81 -0.34
CA ARG A 66 3.12 -8.06 -1.20
C ARG A 66 2.33 -7.32 -2.27
N VAL A 67 2.57 -6.03 -2.37
CA VAL A 67 2.08 -5.17 -3.46
C VAL A 67 3.31 -4.58 -4.15
N MET A 68 3.46 -4.80 -5.45
CA MET A 68 4.62 -4.33 -6.22
C MET A 68 4.19 -3.81 -7.59
N SER A 69 4.96 -2.87 -8.15
CA SER A 69 4.78 -2.47 -9.55
C SER A 69 4.85 -3.68 -10.47
N SER A 70 3.86 -3.84 -11.35
CA SER A 70 3.89 -4.86 -12.39
C SER A 70 5.02 -4.61 -13.38
N GLU A 71 5.50 -5.65 -14.04
CA GLU A 71 6.44 -5.52 -15.16
C GLU A 71 5.72 -4.91 -16.39
N GLY A 72 6.47 -4.17 -17.21
CA GLY A 72 5.94 -3.60 -18.45
C GLY A 72 6.24 -2.12 -18.66
N LYS A 73 5.88 -1.63 -19.85
CA LYS A 73 6.02 -0.22 -20.25
C LYS A 73 4.66 0.47 -20.10
N TYR A 74 4.56 1.36 -19.13
CA TYR A 74 3.39 2.19 -18.87
C TYR A 74 3.81 3.47 -18.13
N PRO A 75 3.00 4.53 -18.17
CA PRO A 75 3.27 5.74 -17.40
C PRO A 75 3.36 5.44 -15.91
N ARG A 76 4.38 5.99 -15.24
CA ARG A 76 4.60 5.87 -13.80
C ARG A 76 4.70 7.26 -13.19
N LYS A 77 3.57 7.77 -12.77
CA LYS A 77 3.46 9.11 -12.16
C LYS A 77 2.65 9.05 -10.87
N ILE A 78 3.01 9.88 -9.93
CA ILE A 78 2.36 9.98 -8.63
C ILE A 78 2.11 11.45 -8.29
N SER A 79 0.91 11.80 -7.85
CA SER A 79 0.58 13.15 -7.41
C SER A 79 1.17 13.45 -6.04
N GLN A 80 1.34 14.73 -5.72
CA GLN A 80 1.80 15.19 -4.42
C GLN A 80 0.93 14.64 -3.28
N GLN A 81 -0.39 14.61 -3.46
CA GLN A 81 -1.31 14.04 -2.50
C GLN A 81 -1.09 12.54 -2.25
N ALA A 82 -0.93 11.75 -3.32
CA ALA A 82 -0.65 10.32 -3.16
C ALA A 82 0.70 10.07 -2.47
N VAL A 83 1.70 10.91 -2.73
CA VAL A 83 2.98 10.88 -2.00
C VAL A 83 2.78 11.12 -0.50
N GLN A 84 1.98 12.10 -0.12
CA GLN A 84 1.67 12.39 1.28
C GLN A 84 0.95 11.22 1.95
N ASN A 85 -0.03 10.63 1.27
CA ASN A 85 -0.79 9.49 1.78
C ASN A 85 0.10 8.24 1.94
N ILE A 86 0.97 7.93 0.98
CA ILE A 86 1.94 6.83 1.10
C ILE A 86 2.92 7.10 2.25
N SER A 87 3.38 8.35 2.39
CA SER A 87 4.30 8.71 3.46
C SER A 87 3.70 8.48 4.84
N SER A 88 2.39 8.73 5.01
CA SER A 88 1.68 8.47 6.26
C SER A 88 1.63 6.97 6.62
N LEU A 89 1.63 6.08 5.62
CA LEU A 89 1.71 4.64 5.85
C LEU A 89 3.09 4.20 6.35
N GLY A 90 4.14 4.87 5.90
CA GLY A 90 5.53 4.58 6.26
C GLY A 90 5.98 5.06 7.65
N GLY A 91 5.12 5.80 8.39
CA GLY A 91 5.40 6.31 9.72
C GLY A 91 5.72 7.80 9.77
N ALA A 92 5.78 8.37 10.97
CA ALA A 92 5.84 9.82 11.22
C ALA A 92 7.06 10.57 10.64
N GLY A 93 8.14 9.88 10.31
CA GLY A 93 9.35 10.50 9.73
C GLY A 93 9.28 10.80 8.24
N ALA A 94 8.42 10.10 7.50
CA ALA A 94 8.37 10.18 6.02
C ALA A 94 7.73 11.48 5.52
N ALA A 95 6.76 12.03 6.23
CA ALA A 95 6.06 13.26 5.85
C ALA A 95 6.95 14.51 5.90
N ALA A 96 7.99 14.53 6.72
CA ALA A 96 8.86 15.69 6.89
C ALA A 96 9.77 15.98 5.68
N ALA A 97 10.10 14.97 4.89
CA ALA A 97 10.98 15.12 3.72
C ALA A 97 10.30 15.86 2.56
N ILE A 98 8.97 15.84 2.48
CA ILE A 98 8.20 16.44 1.39
C ILE A 98 7.95 17.92 1.60
N GLN A 99 8.04 18.41 2.85
CA GLN A 99 7.81 19.83 3.18
C GLN A 99 8.95 20.74 2.79
N ARG A 100 10.09 20.19 2.41
CA ARG A 100 11.28 20.99 2.05
C ARG A 100 11.30 21.30 0.56
N SER A 101 11.05 22.59 0.27
CA SER A 101 11.43 23.32 -0.93
C SER A 101 10.64 23.09 -2.23
N PHE A 102 11.29 23.23 -3.35
CA PHE A 102 10.75 23.36 -4.72
C PHE A 102 9.81 22.25 -5.18
N LEU A 103 9.71 21.12 -4.47
CA LEU A 103 8.78 20.02 -4.78
C LEU A 103 7.31 20.47 -4.73
N ARG A 104 7.00 21.56 -4.05
CA ARG A 104 5.63 22.15 -4.03
C ARG A 104 5.19 22.71 -5.38
N ILE A 105 6.14 22.97 -6.29
CA ILE A 105 5.86 23.53 -7.61
C ILE A 105 5.32 22.47 -8.56
N PHE A 106 5.60 21.19 -8.30
CA PHE A 106 5.23 20.10 -9.17
C PHE A 106 3.99 19.39 -8.66
N GLU A 107 2.99 19.22 -9.50
CA GLU A 107 1.76 18.47 -9.18
C GLU A 107 1.97 16.95 -9.20
N THR A 108 2.91 16.49 -10.03
CA THR A 108 3.20 15.07 -10.23
C THR A 108 4.69 14.78 -10.30
N PHE A 109 5.07 13.60 -9.84
CA PHE A 109 6.44 13.08 -9.84
C PHE A 109 6.52 11.77 -10.59
N GLY A 110 7.65 11.53 -11.24
CA GLY A 110 7.97 10.23 -11.81
C GLY A 110 8.49 9.25 -10.75
N TYR A 111 8.16 7.99 -10.92
CA TYR A 111 8.71 6.90 -10.12
C TYR A 111 9.13 5.71 -11.00
N ARG A 112 10.01 4.87 -10.50
CA ARG A 112 10.49 3.67 -11.18
C ARG A 112 9.75 2.43 -10.69
N LYS A 113 9.65 2.27 -9.38
CA LYS A 113 8.97 1.16 -8.71
C LYS A 113 8.21 1.66 -7.49
N ILE A 114 7.08 1.02 -7.20
CA ILE A 114 6.35 1.15 -5.95
C ILE A 114 6.21 -0.25 -5.36
N GLY A 115 6.37 -0.38 -4.06
CA GLY A 115 6.09 -1.63 -3.39
C GLY A 115 5.96 -1.49 -1.88
N LEU A 116 5.11 -2.34 -1.33
CA LEU A 116 4.88 -2.46 0.10
C LEU A 116 4.69 -3.94 0.43
N THR A 117 5.34 -4.40 1.48
CA THR A 117 5.14 -5.74 2.01
C THR A 117 4.68 -5.67 3.46
N CYS A 118 3.85 -6.62 3.85
CA CYS A 118 3.42 -6.83 5.23
C CYS A 118 3.37 -8.31 5.51
N LYS A 119 4.19 -8.77 6.43
CA LYS A 119 4.10 -10.10 7.00
C LYS A 119 3.34 -10.01 8.32
N LEU A 120 2.05 -10.35 8.28
CA LEU A 120 1.18 -10.28 9.44
C LEU A 120 1.34 -11.52 10.31
N ARG A 121 1.73 -11.32 11.56
CA ARG A 121 1.76 -12.34 12.62
C ARG A 121 1.40 -11.67 13.95
N ASN A 122 0.60 -12.33 14.75
CA ASN A 122 0.24 -11.85 16.10
C ASN A 122 -0.20 -10.38 16.13
N THR A 123 -1.07 -9.99 15.19
CA THR A 123 -1.59 -8.61 15.04
C THR A 123 -0.55 -7.53 14.67
N VAL A 124 0.67 -7.91 14.33
CA VAL A 124 1.73 -6.99 13.90
C VAL A 124 2.16 -7.32 12.48
N CYS A 125 2.22 -6.28 11.63
CA CYS A 125 2.84 -6.32 10.31
C CYS A 125 4.33 -6.03 10.41
N GLU A 126 5.16 -6.96 9.93
CA GLU A 126 6.53 -6.66 9.57
C GLU A 126 6.53 -6.03 8.18
N MET A 127 6.90 -4.75 8.14
CA MET A 127 6.78 -3.91 6.94
C MET A 127 8.07 -3.90 6.14
N GLY A 128 7.93 -3.86 4.82
CA GLY A 128 9.02 -3.67 3.87
C GLY A 128 8.53 -2.98 2.59
N GLY A 129 9.41 -2.81 1.64
CA GLY A 129 9.12 -2.13 0.37
C GLY A 129 9.85 -2.75 -0.81
N VAL A 130 10.16 -1.94 -1.83
CA VAL A 130 10.92 -2.38 -3.04
C VAL A 130 12.39 -2.64 -2.76
N ALA A 131 12.94 -2.05 -1.70
CA ALA A 131 14.32 -2.22 -1.26
C ALA A 131 14.46 -1.90 0.22
N ASP A 132 15.40 -2.56 0.89
CA ASP A 132 15.81 -2.25 2.25
C ASP A 132 16.94 -1.23 2.28
N THR A 133 16.98 -0.44 3.34
CA THR A 133 18.06 0.50 3.65
C THR A 133 18.52 0.36 5.10
N ALA A 134 19.63 0.97 5.45
CA ALA A 134 20.12 0.97 6.84
C ALA A 134 19.13 1.62 7.83
N GLN A 135 18.28 2.54 7.36
CA GLN A 135 17.38 3.31 8.20
C GLN A 135 15.90 2.91 8.06
N GLY A 136 15.55 2.07 7.08
CA GLY A 136 14.18 1.70 6.81
C GLY A 136 14.05 0.94 5.49
N TYR A 137 12.99 1.22 4.74
CA TYR A 137 12.71 0.58 3.45
C TYR A 137 12.14 1.60 2.45
N VAL A 138 12.36 1.37 1.18
CA VAL A 138 11.86 2.24 0.10
C VAL A 138 10.47 1.76 -0.33
N ILE A 139 9.46 2.61 -0.22
CA ILE A 139 8.10 2.36 -0.69
C ILE A 139 7.94 2.80 -2.14
N VAL A 140 8.42 4.01 -2.46
CA VAL A 140 8.43 4.56 -3.82
C VAL A 140 9.88 4.85 -4.21
N GLN A 141 10.36 4.19 -5.22
CA GLN A 141 11.67 4.44 -5.81
C GLN A 141 11.52 5.48 -6.92
N GLY A 142 12.19 6.62 -6.77
CA GLY A 142 12.14 7.70 -7.73
C GLY A 142 12.66 7.32 -9.12
N GLY A 143 12.12 7.97 -10.14
CA GLY A 143 12.54 7.83 -11.54
C GLY A 143 11.87 8.89 -12.42
N GLY A 144 12.57 9.35 -13.45
CA GLY A 144 12.11 10.47 -14.28
C GLY A 144 12.41 11.84 -13.66
N ILE A 145 11.85 12.91 -14.24
CA ILE A 145 12.05 14.30 -13.82
C ILE A 145 10.69 15.00 -13.79
N PRO A 146 10.28 15.63 -12.67
CA PRO A 146 10.86 15.47 -11.34
C PRO A 146 10.61 14.08 -10.76
N SER A 147 11.53 13.59 -9.95
CA SER A 147 11.38 12.30 -9.28
C SER A 147 11.24 12.45 -7.78
N ILE A 148 10.61 11.46 -7.14
CA ILE A 148 10.49 11.40 -5.69
C ILE A 148 10.72 9.99 -5.17
N THR A 149 11.47 9.89 -4.07
CA THR A 149 11.64 8.63 -3.33
C THR A 149 10.94 8.76 -1.98
N VAL A 150 10.11 7.78 -1.64
CA VAL A 150 9.39 7.72 -0.36
C VAL A 150 9.90 6.53 0.43
N MET A 151 10.26 6.76 1.67
CA MET A 151 10.77 5.74 2.57
C MET A 151 9.78 5.49 3.72
N GLY A 152 9.72 4.25 4.18
CA GLY A 152 9.12 3.86 5.44
C GLY A 152 10.20 3.60 6.49
N TYR A 153 9.92 3.95 7.73
CA TYR A 153 10.87 3.80 8.84
C TYR A 153 10.38 2.80 9.90
N ASN A 154 9.09 2.63 10.05
CA ASN A 154 8.51 1.67 10.99
C ASN A 154 8.44 0.28 10.35
N ARG A 155 9.29 -0.63 10.79
CA ARG A 155 9.28 -2.01 10.33
C ARG A 155 8.23 -2.87 11.02
N GLN A 156 7.76 -2.50 12.19
CA GLN A 156 6.71 -3.20 12.90
C GLN A 156 5.55 -2.26 13.20
N VAL A 157 4.40 -2.56 12.62
CA VAL A 157 3.19 -1.74 12.72
C VAL A 157 2.03 -2.64 13.15
N GLY A 158 1.27 -2.22 14.15
CA GLY A 158 0.04 -2.91 14.54
C GLY A 158 -0.96 -2.96 13.38
N TRP A 159 -1.62 -4.10 13.20
CA TRP A 159 -2.57 -4.27 12.09
C TRP A 159 -3.70 -3.24 12.12
N GLU A 160 -4.29 -3.02 13.28
CA GLU A 160 -5.37 -2.03 13.42
C GLU A 160 -4.89 -0.61 13.14
N GLU A 161 -3.66 -0.27 13.57
CA GLU A 161 -3.04 1.00 13.27
C GLU A 161 -2.81 1.18 11.76
N LEU A 162 -2.29 0.15 11.08
CA LEU A 162 -2.08 0.18 9.64
C LEU A 162 -3.40 0.38 8.89
N VAL A 163 -4.43 -0.37 9.26
CA VAL A 163 -5.78 -0.23 8.68
C VAL A 163 -6.35 1.17 8.96
N GLY A 164 -6.15 1.70 10.16
CA GLY A 164 -6.55 3.06 10.52
C GLY A 164 -5.87 4.12 9.66
N ARG A 165 -4.58 4.00 9.41
CA ARG A 165 -3.81 4.89 8.51
C ARG A 165 -4.31 4.82 7.07
N ILE A 166 -4.58 3.62 6.55
CA ILE A 166 -5.15 3.43 5.20
C ILE A 166 -6.52 4.11 5.11
N LYS A 167 -7.40 3.88 6.07
CA LYS A 167 -8.72 4.53 6.11
C LYS A 167 -8.60 6.05 6.16
N ALA A 168 -7.73 6.60 7.01
CA ALA A 168 -7.51 8.05 7.09
C ALA A 168 -7.01 8.62 5.74
N ALA A 169 -6.09 7.93 5.07
CA ALA A 169 -5.58 8.33 3.76
C ALA A 169 -6.66 8.34 2.66
N THR A 170 -7.69 7.50 2.77
CA THR A 170 -8.80 7.43 1.81
C THR A 170 -9.97 8.36 2.15
N GLN A 171 -10.06 8.83 3.40
CA GLN A 171 -11.15 9.70 3.87
C GLN A 171 -10.79 11.19 3.90
N SER A 172 -9.51 11.54 3.91
CA SER A 172 -9.02 12.92 4.03
C SER A 172 -9.40 13.85 2.86
N ASN A 173 -10.08 13.33 1.85
CA ASN A 173 -10.49 14.06 0.64
C ASN A 173 -11.98 14.41 0.57
N VAL A 174 -12.74 14.13 1.60
CA VAL A 174 -14.11 14.69 1.69
C VAL A 174 -13.94 16.12 2.22
N GLY A 175 -13.66 17.07 1.29
CA GLY A 175 -13.69 18.49 1.61
C GLY A 175 -15.05 18.84 2.23
N PRO A 176 -15.12 19.82 3.16
CA PRO A 176 -16.38 20.25 3.73
C PRO A 176 -17.28 20.69 2.58
N VAL A 177 -18.41 20.01 2.43
CA VAL A 177 -19.52 20.49 1.58
C VAL A 177 -20.06 21.75 2.26
N VAL A 178 -19.57 22.89 1.83
CA VAL A 178 -20.18 24.18 2.22
C VAL A 178 -21.55 24.22 1.53
N LYS A 179 -22.60 24.07 2.32
CA LYS A 179 -23.97 24.41 1.90
C LYS A 179 -24.14 25.91 1.94
#